data_c3ea356917c0b98a114b0c8f2ce56f51
#
_entry.id   c3ea356917c0b98a114b0c8f2ce56f51
#
_cell.length_a   1.000
_cell.length_b   1.000
_cell.length_c   1.000
_cell.angle_alpha   90.00
_cell.angle_beta   90.00
_cell.angle_gamma   90.00
#
_symmetry.space_group_name_H-M   'P 1'
#
loop_
_entity.id
_entity.type
_entity.pdbx_description
1 polymer ?
#
loop_
_entity_poly.entity_id
_entity_poly.type
_entity_poly.pdbx_seq_one_letter_code
_entity_poly.pdbx_strand_id
1 'polypeptide(L)'
;LKSIRKNTNVSEALQEQIKSIRTRYKKAVDEKLKGIYGPSKEVLADLQRTESSIRGMFALVADFDTRFQAKKEANNVLDFSDLEHMTIRLLLDETTHEKTNVAKAVSATITEVMVDEFQDTNGVQEAIFNAISNGKNRFMVGDVKQSIYRFRLADPTIFLSHYNTYKDY
;
A
#
# COMPACT_ATOMS: atom_id res chain seq x y z
N LEU A 1 31.74 -7.94 -11.18
CA LEU A 1 32.61 -6.89 -10.60
C LEU A 1 34.03 -7.43 -10.53
N LYS A 2 34.99 -6.81 -11.28
CA LYS A 2 36.40 -7.20 -11.26
C LYS A 2 36.95 -7.07 -9.83
N SER A 3 37.82 -8.00 -9.41
CA SER A 3 38.48 -7.93 -8.11
C SER A 3 39.39 -6.69 -8.06
N ILE A 4 39.28 -5.94 -6.96
CA ILE A 4 40.23 -4.85 -6.70
C ILE A 4 41.55 -5.50 -6.38
N ARG A 5 42.60 -5.25 -7.18
CA ARG A 5 43.97 -5.72 -6.90
C ARG A 5 44.41 -5.11 -5.57
N LYS A 6 45.07 -5.92 -4.72
CA LYS A 6 45.65 -5.48 -3.46
C LYS A 6 46.61 -4.29 -3.73
N ASN A 7 46.20 -3.12 -3.32
CA ASN A 7 47.07 -1.94 -3.41
C ASN A 7 47.77 -1.80 -2.06
N THR A 8 49.06 -1.89 -2.03
CA THR A 8 49.91 -1.89 -0.82
C THR A 8 49.91 -0.55 -0.06
N ASN A 9 49.35 0.51 -0.67
CA ASN A 9 49.35 1.86 -0.09
C ASN A 9 48.04 2.22 0.64
N VAL A 10 47.13 1.26 0.84
CA VAL A 10 45.84 1.51 1.52
C VAL A 10 45.81 0.79 2.85
N SER A 11 45.43 1.49 3.93
CA SER A 11 45.37 0.88 5.30
C SER A 11 44.42 -0.31 5.33
N GLU A 12 44.76 -1.32 6.15
CA GLU A 12 43.93 -2.53 6.31
C GLU A 12 42.50 -2.21 6.74
N ALA A 13 42.34 -1.22 7.60
CA ALA A 13 40.99 -0.76 8.05
C ALA A 13 40.15 -0.25 6.88
N LEU A 14 40.70 0.51 5.95
CA LEU A 14 40.00 1.01 4.78
C LEU A 14 39.69 -0.12 3.79
N GLN A 15 40.58 -1.11 3.65
CA GLN A 15 40.34 -2.29 2.83
C GLN A 15 39.16 -3.11 3.38
N GLU A 16 39.05 -3.27 4.71
CA GLU A 16 37.94 -3.96 5.36
C GLU A 16 36.63 -3.22 5.21
N GLN A 17 36.63 -1.90 5.36
CA GLN A 17 35.44 -1.07 5.10
C GLN A 17 34.95 -1.22 3.66
N ILE A 18 35.84 -1.16 2.67
CA ILE A 18 35.50 -1.35 1.26
C ILE A 18 34.93 -2.75 1.02
N LYS A 19 35.50 -3.80 1.62
CA LYS A 19 34.96 -5.16 1.51
C LYS A 19 33.57 -5.28 2.12
N SER A 20 33.35 -4.72 3.29
CA SER A 20 32.05 -4.78 3.97
C SER A 20 30.96 -4.05 3.16
N ILE A 21 31.26 -2.86 2.67
CA ILE A 21 30.36 -2.09 1.79
C ILE A 21 30.02 -2.89 0.53
N ARG A 22 31.02 -3.44 -0.15
CA ARG A 22 30.85 -4.26 -1.36
C ARG A 22 29.97 -5.48 -1.10
N THR A 23 30.19 -6.18 0.00
CA THR A 23 29.39 -7.37 0.38
C THR A 23 27.94 -6.98 0.64
N ARG A 24 27.70 -5.88 1.34
CA ARG A 24 26.36 -5.36 1.61
C ARG A 24 25.62 -4.99 0.33
N TYR A 25 26.28 -4.27 -0.59
CA TYR A 25 25.71 -3.92 -1.88
C TYR A 25 25.42 -5.15 -2.74
N LYS A 26 26.34 -6.11 -2.79
CA LYS A 26 26.14 -7.35 -3.54
C LYS A 26 24.90 -8.10 -3.01
N LYS A 27 24.81 -8.25 -1.69
CA LYS A 27 23.65 -8.90 -1.06
C LYS A 27 22.33 -8.18 -1.38
N ALA A 28 22.30 -6.85 -1.31
CA ALA A 28 21.13 -6.04 -1.64
C ALA A 28 20.71 -6.16 -3.11
N VAL A 29 21.67 -6.22 -4.03
CA VAL A 29 21.40 -6.45 -5.46
C VAL A 29 20.90 -7.87 -5.70
N ASP A 30 21.56 -8.88 -5.13
CA ASP A 30 21.15 -10.29 -5.26
C ASP A 30 19.73 -10.52 -4.69
N GLU A 31 19.38 -9.86 -3.58
CA GLU A 31 18.02 -9.91 -3.02
C GLU A 31 16.96 -9.28 -3.94
N LYS A 32 17.28 -8.15 -4.55
CA LYS A 32 16.37 -7.50 -5.51
C LYS A 32 16.23 -8.25 -6.82
N LEU A 33 17.25 -9.02 -7.22
CA LEU A 33 17.23 -9.83 -8.43
C LEU A 33 16.63 -11.23 -8.24
N LYS A 34 16.31 -11.63 -7.02
CA LYS A 34 15.74 -12.98 -6.73
C LYS A 34 14.45 -13.32 -7.48
N GLY A 35 13.75 -12.33 -8.02
CA GLY A 35 12.56 -12.54 -8.87
C GLY A 35 12.83 -12.54 -10.37
N ILE A 36 14.09 -12.32 -10.80
CA ILE A 36 14.46 -12.20 -12.21
C ILE A 36 15.34 -13.41 -12.56
N TYR A 37 14.72 -14.42 -13.19
CA TYR A 37 15.39 -15.64 -13.60
C TYR A 37 15.81 -15.53 -15.07
N GLY A 38 17.12 -15.50 -15.33
CA GLY A 38 17.69 -15.58 -16.67
C GLY A 38 18.15 -14.24 -17.28
N PRO A 39 18.75 -14.28 -18.49
CA PRO A 39 19.14 -13.09 -19.24
C PRO A 39 17.94 -12.22 -19.60
N SER A 40 18.12 -10.92 -19.63
CA SER A 40 17.03 -9.94 -19.90
C SER A 40 16.24 -10.25 -21.18
N LYS A 41 16.87 -10.85 -22.19
CA LYS A 41 16.19 -11.26 -23.43
C LYS A 41 15.18 -12.40 -23.22
N GLU A 42 15.50 -13.35 -22.36
CA GLU A 42 14.60 -14.49 -22.05
C GLU A 42 13.42 -14.00 -21.20
N VAL A 43 13.68 -13.17 -20.20
CA VAL A 43 12.63 -12.55 -19.38
C VAL A 43 11.67 -11.73 -20.26
N LEU A 44 12.19 -10.95 -21.21
CA LEU A 44 11.37 -10.17 -22.14
C LEU A 44 10.55 -11.08 -23.07
N ALA A 45 11.14 -12.15 -23.57
CA ALA A 45 10.42 -13.11 -24.42
C ALA A 45 9.30 -13.83 -23.64
N ASP A 46 9.51 -14.15 -22.37
CA ASP A 46 8.49 -14.74 -21.51
C ASP A 46 7.36 -13.76 -21.19
N LEU A 47 7.68 -12.50 -20.93
CA LEU A 47 6.67 -11.44 -20.78
C LEU A 47 5.84 -11.27 -22.05
N GLN A 48 6.48 -11.27 -23.23
CA GLN A 48 5.78 -11.18 -24.51
C GLN A 48 4.86 -12.37 -24.77
N ARG A 49 5.27 -13.59 -24.39
CA ARG A 49 4.42 -14.79 -24.51
C ARG A 49 3.19 -14.75 -23.61
N THR A 50 3.31 -14.15 -22.43
CA THR A 50 2.21 -14.05 -21.47
C THR A 50 1.32 -12.82 -21.69
N GLU A 51 1.76 -11.86 -22.50
CA GLU A 51 1.05 -10.59 -22.72
C GLU A 51 -0.41 -10.78 -23.14
N SER A 52 -0.67 -11.62 -24.14
CA SER A 52 -2.03 -11.82 -24.65
C SER A 52 -2.97 -12.41 -23.60
N SER A 53 -2.47 -13.38 -22.81
CA SER A 53 -3.24 -14.01 -21.74
C SER A 53 -3.52 -13.03 -20.60
N ILE A 54 -2.53 -12.20 -20.22
CA ILE A 54 -2.69 -11.17 -19.20
C ILE A 54 -3.68 -10.10 -19.66
N ARG A 55 -3.57 -9.63 -20.91
CA ARG A 55 -4.52 -8.67 -21.48
C ARG A 55 -5.93 -9.24 -21.55
N GLY A 56 -6.09 -10.52 -21.93
CA GLY A 56 -7.38 -11.22 -21.92
C GLY A 56 -7.98 -11.28 -20.51
N MET A 57 -7.17 -11.59 -19.52
CA MET A 57 -7.61 -11.60 -18.11
C MET A 57 -8.07 -10.22 -17.63
N PHE A 58 -7.32 -9.15 -17.93
CA PHE A 58 -7.74 -7.80 -17.59
C PHE A 58 -9.02 -7.37 -18.30
N ALA A 59 -9.17 -7.72 -19.58
CA ALA A 59 -10.40 -7.44 -20.31
C ALA A 59 -11.61 -8.18 -19.71
N LEU A 60 -11.43 -9.44 -19.29
CA LEU A 60 -12.47 -10.20 -18.61
C LEU A 60 -12.87 -9.59 -17.27
N VAL A 61 -11.88 -9.17 -16.46
CA VAL A 61 -12.13 -8.51 -15.18
C VAL A 61 -12.89 -7.20 -15.38
N ALA A 62 -12.50 -6.39 -16.36
CA ALA A 62 -13.17 -5.13 -16.68
C ALA A 62 -14.61 -5.32 -17.17
N ASP A 63 -14.86 -6.33 -18.04
CA ASP A 63 -16.21 -6.68 -18.50
C ASP A 63 -17.07 -7.20 -17.33
N PHE A 64 -16.50 -8.03 -16.48
CA PHE A 64 -17.18 -8.51 -15.28
C PHE A 64 -17.58 -7.34 -14.37
N ASP A 65 -16.65 -6.44 -14.06
CA ASP A 65 -16.93 -5.28 -13.21
C ASP A 65 -18.06 -4.42 -13.79
N THR A 66 -17.97 -4.10 -15.08
CA THR A 66 -19.01 -3.33 -15.78
C THR A 66 -20.39 -3.98 -15.66
N ARG A 67 -20.48 -5.29 -15.90
CA ARG A 67 -21.75 -6.04 -15.82
C ARG A 67 -22.25 -6.16 -14.38
N PHE A 68 -21.32 -6.33 -13.44
CA PHE A 68 -21.63 -6.44 -12.01
C PHE A 68 -22.22 -5.13 -11.48
N GLN A 69 -21.60 -3.98 -11.82
CA GLN A 69 -22.12 -2.66 -11.47
C GLN A 69 -23.50 -2.43 -12.09
N ALA A 70 -23.67 -2.67 -13.40
CA ALA A 70 -24.95 -2.54 -14.05
C ALA A 70 -26.06 -3.42 -13.42
N LYS A 71 -25.66 -4.63 -12.95
CA LYS A 71 -26.61 -5.54 -12.27
C LYS A 71 -27.00 -5.02 -10.88
N LYS A 72 -26.06 -4.44 -10.14
CA LYS A 72 -26.36 -3.79 -8.84
C LYS A 72 -27.29 -2.60 -9.03
N GLU A 73 -27.00 -1.72 -9.99
CA GLU A 73 -27.86 -0.57 -10.32
C GLU A 73 -29.28 -1.01 -10.70
N ALA A 74 -29.41 -2.00 -11.59
CA ALA A 74 -30.72 -2.51 -12.02
C ALA A 74 -31.58 -3.09 -10.86
N ASN A 75 -30.92 -3.55 -9.79
CA ASN A 75 -31.59 -4.09 -8.61
C ASN A 75 -31.65 -3.10 -7.42
N ASN A 76 -31.13 -1.88 -7.58
CA ASN A 76 -31.01 -0.87 -6.53
C ASN A 76 -30.33 -1.43 -5.25
N VAL A 77 -29.23 -2.16 -5.42
CA VAL A 77 -28.43 -2.72 -4.32
C VAL A 77 -27.01 -2.19 -4.34
N LEU A 78 -26.41 -2.04 -3.16
CA LEU A 78 -25.01 -1.66 -2.96
C LEU A 78 -24.36 -2.73 -2.08
N ASP A 79 -23.09 -3.00 -2.33
CA ASP A 79 -22.26 -3.76 -1.39
C ASP A 79 -21.45 -2.83 -0.48
N PHE A 80 -20.73 -3.40 0.49
CA PHE A 80 -19.93 -2.60 1.43
C PHE A 80 -18.81 -1.82 0.75
N SER A 81 -18.22 -2.38 -0.31
CA SER A 81 -17.19 -1.69 -1.09
C SER A 81 -17.73 -0.48 -1.83
N ASP A 82 -18.97 -0.57 -2.36
CA ASP A 82 -19.63 0.58 -2.97
C ASP A 82 -19.80 1.72 -1.97
N LEU A 83 -20.26 1.40 -0.75
CA LEU A 83 -20.47 2.40 0.31
C LEU A 83 -19.15 3.10 0.66
N GLU A 84 -18.06 2.35 0.82
CA GLU A 84 -16.74 2.90 1.10
C GLU A 84 -16.27 3.82 -0.04
N HIS A 85 -16.33 3.36 -1.30
CA HIS A 85 -15.88 4.14 -2.45
C HIS A 85 -16.75 5.36 -2.72
N MET A 86 -18.07 5.27 -2.58
CA MET A 86 -18.96 6.42 -2.70
C MET A 86 -18.67 7.45 -1.60
N THR A 87 -18.40 7.00 -0.38
CA THR A 87 -18.03 7.88 0.73
C THR A 87 -16.73 8.62 0.44
N ILE A 88 -15.70 7.92 -0.07
CA ILE A 88 -14.44 8.58 -0.46
C ILE A 88 -14.66 9.65 -1.53
N ARG A 89 -15.40 9.34 -2.59
CA ARG A 89 -15.70 10.33 -3.66
C ARG A 89 -16.46 11.55 -3.15
N LEU A 90 -17.28 11.39 -2.12
CA LEU A 90 -17.96 12.49 -1.48
C LEU A 90 -17.03 13.35 -0.62
N LEU A 91 -16.08 12.71 0.07
CA LEU A 91 -15.24 13.35 1.09
C LEU A 91 -13.92 13.90 0.54
N LEU A 92 -13.36 13.28 -0.51
CA LEU A 92 -12.07 13.65 -1.09
C LEU A 92 -12.21 14.00 -2.57
N ASP A 93 -11.51 15.04 -2.99
CA ASP A 93 -11.40 15.39 -4.41
C ASP A 93 -10.58 14.34 -5.15
N GLU A 94 -11.08 13.85 -6.29
CA GLU A 94 -10.45 12.76 -7.04
C GLU A 94 -9.07 13.12 -7.62
N THR A 95 -8.82 14.41 -7.84
CA THR A 95 -7.58 14.88 -8.48
C THR A 95 -6.53 15.31 -7.45
N THR A 96 -6.95 16.11 -6.47
CA THR A 96 -6.05 16.69 -5.46
C THR A 96 -5.94 15.85 -4.21
N HIS A 97 -6.87 14.91 -4.00
CA HIS A 97 -7.05 14.12 -2.76
C HIS A 97 -7.26 14.98 -1.51
N GLU A 98 -7.60 16.24 -1.68
CA GLU A 98 -7.93 17.13 -0.58
C GLU A 98 -9.37 16.96 -0.10
N LYS A 99 -9.64 17.38 1.14
CA LYS A 99 -11.00 17.35 1.70
C LYS A 99 -11.94 18.27 0.93
N THR A 100 -13.05 17.72 0.49
CA THR A 100 -14.14 18.48 -0.09
C THR A 100 -14.81 19.42 0.93
N ASN A 101 -15.68 20.31 0.47
CA ASN A 101 -16.49 21.14 1.38
C ASN A 101 -17.43 20.28 2.25
N VAL A 102 -17.90 19.14 1.72
CA VAL A 102 -18.71 18.18 2.48
C VAL A 102 -17.89 17.59 3.63
N ALA A 103 -16.66 17.11 3.36
CA ALA A 103 -15.78 16.59 4.39
C ALA A 103 -15.46 17.62 5.47
N LYS A 104 -15.21 18.88 5.08
CA LYS A 104 -14.96 19.97 6.02
C LYS A 104 -16.18 20.25 6.91
N ALA A 105 -17.39 20.28 6.32
CA ALA A 105 -18.63 20.48 7.06
C ALA A 105 -18.89 19.32 8.04
N VAL A 106 -18.73 18.05 7.60
CA VAL A 106 -18.88 16.87 8.47
C VAL A 106 -17.84 16.89 9.58
N SER A 107 -16.57 17.12 9.27
CA SER A 107 -15.48 17.17 10.25
C SER A 107 -15.70 18.24 11.32
N ALA A 108 -16.34 19.36 11.00
CA ALA A 108 -16.67 20.42 11.94
C ALA A 108 -17.75 20.01 12.96
N THR A 109 -18.57 19.02 12.68
CA THR A 109 -19.63 18.54 13.58
C THR A 109 -19.17 17.37 14.47
N ILE A 110 -18.04 16.74 14.14
CA ILE A 110 -17.55 15.56 14.86
C ILE A 110 -16.59 15.99 15.97
N THR A 111 -16.96 15.72 17.21
CA THR A 111 -16.11 15.98 18.37
C THR A 111 -14.95 15.00 18.45
N GLU A 112 -15.23 13.69 18.32
CA GLU A 112 -14.23 12.62 18.36
C GLU A 112 -14.57 11.52 17.38
N VAL A 113 -13.55 10.94 16.76
CA VAL A 113 -13.61 9.75 15.91
C VAL A 113 -12.98 8.61 16.70
N MET A 114 -13.81 7.68 17.17
CA MET A 114 -13.36 6.51 17.93
C MET A 114 -13.44 5.28 17.03
N VAL A 115 -12.30 4.57 16.90
CA VAL A 115 -12.21 3.35 16.08
C VAL A 115 -11.69 2.22 16.96
N ASP A 116 -12.49 1.16 17.06
CA ASP A 116 -12.10 -0.09 17.70
C ASP A 116 -11.58 -1.08 16.63
N GLU A 117 -10.83 -2.09 17.07
CA GLU A 117 -10.22 -3.11 16.21
C GLU A 117 -9.44 -2.50 15.04
N PHE A 118 -8.73 -1.39 15.31
CA PHE A 118 -8.06 -0.60 14.27
C PHE A 118 -7.04 -1.40 13.44
N GLN A 119 -6.50 -2.53 13.94
CA GLN A 119 -5.63 -3.43 13.19
C GLN A 119 -6.32 -4.08 11.98
N ASP A 120 -7.65 -4.08 11.94
CA ASP A 120 -8.43 -4.63 10.82
C ASP A 120 -8.91 -3.57 9.82
N THR A 121 -8.42 -2.34 9.98
CA THR A 121 -8.72 -1.22 9.07
C THR A 121 -7.99 -1.41 7.73
N ASN A 122 -8.67 -1.10 6.63
CA ASN A 122 -8.09 -1.01 5.30
C ASN A 122 -7.76 0.44 4.91
N GLY A 123 -7.02 0.64 3.80
CA GLY A 123 -6.61 1.97 3.35
C GLY A 123 -7.77 2.89 2.98
N VAL A 124 -8.90 2.35 2.53
CA VAL A 124 -10.11 3.11 2.19
C VAL A 124 -10.75 3.67 3.46
N GLN A 125 -10.91 2.82 4.47
CA GLN A 125 -11.46 3.21 5.77
C GLN A 125 -10.57 4.23 6.47
N GLU A 126 -9.24 4.05 6.44
CA GLU A 126 -8.30 5.03 6.98
C GLU A 126 -8.42 6.39 6.28
N ALA A 127 -8.59 6.42 4.97
CA ALA A 127 -8.81 7.66 4.22
C ALA A 127 -10.14 8.34 4.64
N ILE A 128 -11.20 7.57 4.88
CA ILE A 128 -12.48 8.09 5.40
C ILE A 128 -12.28 8.69 6.80
N PHE A 129 -11.64 7.97 7.73
CA PHE A 129 -11.38 8.48 9.08
C PHE A 129 -10.54 9.76 9.06
N ASN A 130 -9.54 9.84 8.19
CA ASN A 130 -8.75 11.05 7.97
C ASN A 130 -9.61 12.20 7.43
N ALA A 131 -10.50 11.93 6.48
CA ALA A 131 -11.34 12.95 5.87
C ALA A 131 -12.32 13.59 6.85
N ILE A 132 -12.90 12.80 7.77
CA ILE A 132 -13.89 13.28 8.75
C ILE A 132 -13.28 13.79 10.07
N SER A 133 -11.98 13.57 10.31
CA SER A 133 -11.29 14.05 11.51
C SER A 133 -10.70 15.45 11.31
N ASN A 134 -10.43 16.17 12.39
CA ASN A 134 -9.69 17.44 12.35
C ASN A 134 -8.17 17.28 12.53
N GLY A 135 -7.67 16.02 12.52
CA GLY A 135 -6.27 15.66 12.71
C GLY A 135 -5.81 15.52 14.17
N LYS A 136 -6.68 15.86 15.16
CA LYS A 136 -6.35 15.79 16.59
C LYS A 136 -7.43 15.08 17.43
N ASN A 137 -8.54 14.71 16.83
CA ASN A 137 -9.72 14.15 17.50
C ASN A 137 -9.95 12.67 17.15
N ARG A 138 -8.89 11.91 16.94
CA ARG A 138 -8.99 10.46 16.70
C ARG A 138 -8.50 9.68 17.90
N PHE A 139 -9.31 8.71 18.33
CA PHE A 139 -8.97 7.70 19.30
C PHE A 139 -9.08 6.33 18.66
N MET A 140 -7.99 5.57 18.64
CA MET A 140 -7.90 4.30 17.96
C MET A 140 -7.41 3.23 18.93
N VAL A 141 -8.13 2.12 18.99
CA VAL A 141 -7.80 0.96 19.83
C VAL A 141 -7.63 -0.26 18.94
N GLY A 142 -6.68 -1.12 19.27
CA GLY A 142 -6.45 -2.35 18.54
C GLY A 142 -5.22 -3.12 19.02
N ASP A 143 -5.09 -4.35 18.57
CA ASP A 143 -3.92 -5.20 18.81
C ASP A 143 -3.48 -5.87 17.51
N VAL A 144 -2.33 -5.48 16.98
CA VAL A 144 -1.76 -6.02 15.73
C VAL A 144 -1.65 -7.55 15.75
N LYS A 145 -1.47 -8.16 16.91
CA LYS A 145 -1.38 -9.62 17.05
C LYS A 145 -2.72 -10.33 16.80
N GLN A 146 -3.83 -9.59 16.89
CA GLN A 146 -5.18 -10.10 16.65
C GLN A 146 -5.66 -9.86 15.21
N SER A 147 -4.86 -9.23 14.35
CA SER A 147 -5.23 -9.01 12.96
C SER A 147 -5.32 -10.31 12.18
N ILE A 148 -6.54 -10.69 11.79
CA ILE A 148 -6.85 -11.90 11.03
C ILE A 148 -7.60 -11.63 9.72
N TYR A 149 -7.98 -10.37 9.45
CA TYR A 149 -8.83 -9.98 8.31
C TYR A 149 -8.06 -9.52 7.07
N ARG A 150 -6.81 -9.96 6.90
CA ARG A 150 -6.01 -9.63 5.69
C ARG A 150 -6.71 -10.01 4.39
N PHE A 151 -7.52 -11.07 4.38
CA PHE A 151 -8.33 -11.48 3.22
C PHE A 151 -9.45 -10.48 2.88
N ARG A 152 -9.78 -9.55 3.78
CA ARG A 152 -10.69 -8.41 3.58
C ARG A 152 -9.93 -7.10 3.36
N LEU A 153 -8.68 -7.19 2.92
CA LEU A 153 -7.80 -6.05 2.67
C LEU A 153 -7.40 -5.26 3.93
N ALA A 154 -7.62 -5.80 5.13
CA ALA A 154 -7.07 -5.21 6.34
C ALA A 154 -5.54 -5.10 6.23
N ASP A 155 -5.01 -3.94 6.59
CA ASP A 155 -3.58 -3.66 6.54
C ASP A 155 -3.03 -3.25 7.91
N PRO A 156 -2.50 -4.19 8.68
CA PRO A 156 -1.92 -3.90 10.00
C PRO A 156 -0.76 -2.90 9.97
N THR A 157 -0.18 -2.63 8.80
CA THR A 157 0.91 -1.65 8.68
C THR A 157 0.41 -0.23 8.90
N ILE A 158 -0.88 0.04 8.66
CA ILE A 158 -1.54 1.31 8.97
C ILE A 158 -1.48 1.56 10.48
N PHE A 159 -1.88 0.56 11.30
CA PHE A 159 -1.79 0.65 12.76
C PHE A 159 -0.35 0.88 13.23
N LEU A 160 0.61 0.10 12.71
CA LEU A 160 2.02 0.24 13.06
C LEU A 160 2.59 1.59 12.69
N SER A 161 2.16 2.19 11.58
CA SER A 161 2.60 3.52 11.16
C SER A 161 2.15 4.59 12.18
N HIS A 162 0.91 4.52 12.64
CA HIS A 162 0.40 5.41 13.68
C HIS A 162 1.12 5.18 15.01
N TYR A 163 1.27 3.94 15.45
CA TYR A 163 1.98 3.59 16.68
C TYR A 163 3.40 4.15 16.71
N ASN A 164 4.13 4.05 15.59
CA ASN A 164 5.50 4.56 15.50
C ASN A 164 5.58 6.09 15.39
N THR A 165 4.50 6.74 14.99
CA THR A 165 4.45 8.20 14.79
C THR A 165 4.00 8.93 16.05
N TYR A 166 3.12 8.34 16.84
CA TYR A 166 2.65 8.92 18.10
C TYR A 166 3.77 8.85 19.14
N LYS A 167 4.01 10.00 19.78
CA LYS A 167 4.95 10.07 20.90
C LYS A 167 4.21 9.76 22.18
N ASP A 168 4.90 9.05 23.07
CA ASP A 168 4.47 8.94 24.47
C ASP A 168 4.48 10.33 25.10
N TYR A 169 3.39 10.69 25.73
CA TYR A 169 3.26 11.94 26.52
C TYR A 169 3.40 11.64 27.99
#